data_d346c2f10abccfd45479fe863ca8e4b8
#
_entry.id   d346c2f10abccfd45479fe863ca8e4b8
#
_cell.length_a   1.000
_cell.length_b   1.000
_cell.length_c   1.000
_cell.angle_alpha   90.00
_cell.angle_beta   90.00
_cell.angle_gamma   90.00
#
_symmetry.space_group_name_H-M   'P 1'
#
loop_
_entity.id
_entity.type
_entity.pdbx_description
1 polymer ?
#
loop_
_entity_poly.entity_id
_entity_poly.type
_entity_poly.pdbx_seq_one_letter_code
_entity_poly.pdbx_strand_id
1 'polypeptide(L)'
;MNDETSPTPPAPLFSRFYPRVRRSVPDARAFASLALATWGVQGPAADAVILCVSELTTNALLHGVPPGRGYLLRIGRAGTAVRVEVHDSGDGRPRLAKGGVGESGRGLLLVSALADKWGVEPRDPGKVVWAEFTHVSGATPPPRGWPDRR
;
A
#
# COMPACT_ATOMS: atom_id res chain seq x y z
N MET A 1 -9.09 16.52 -29.10
CA MET A 1 -8.99 16.28 -28.65
C MET A 1 -8.24 15.87 -28.07
N ASN A 2 -7.78 15.67 -27.81
CA ASN A 2 -7.10 15.16 -27.34
C ASN A 2 -6.66 15.20 -26.30
N ASP A 3 -6.78 14.95 -25.72
CA ASP A 3 -6.60 14.96 -24.68
C ASP A 3 -5.63 14.66 -24.21
N GLU A 4 -5.03 14.56 -24.44
CA GLU A 4 -4.17 14.23 -24.05
C GLU A 4 -3.84 14.20 -23.03
N THR A 5 -3.85 13.72 -22.77
CA THR A 5 -3.58 13.51 -21.51
C THR A 5 -2.22 13.80 -21.27
N SER A 6 -1.94 14.89 -20.99
CA SER A 6 -0.69 15.12 -20.43
C SER A 6 -0.58 14.25 -19.23
N PRO A 7 0.48 13.57 -19.05
CA PRO A 7 0.67 12.76 -17.90
C PRO A 7 0.50 13.63 -16.68
N THR A 8 -0.36 13.20 -15.83
CA THR A 8 -0.50 13.83 -14.55
C THR A 8 0.87 13.88 -13.92
N PRO A 9 1.27 15.02 -13.45
CA PRO A 9 2.55 15.08 -12.77
C PRO A 9 2.54 14.05 -11.65
N PRO A 10 3.61 13.35 -11.44
CA PRO A 10 3.63 12.36 -10.40
C PRO A 10 3.32 13.02 -9.08
N ALA A 11 2.30 12.53 -8.44
CA ALA A 11 2.02 12.95 -7.08
C ALA A 11 3.20 12.53 -6.23
N PRO A 12 3.36 13.12 -5.05
CA PRO A 12 4.40 12.66 -4.16
C PRO A 12 4.30 11.17 -3.96
N LEU A 13 5.32 10.47 -4.33
CA LEU A 13 5.33 9.02 -4.35
C LEU A 13 6.69 8.53 -3.90
N PHE A 14 6.68 7.60 -2.96
CA PHE A 14 7.89 6.92 -2.54
C PHE A 14 7.75 5.44 -2.90
N SER A 15 8.82 4.84 -3.40
CA SER A 15 8.85 3.44 -3.75
C SER A 15 10.12 2.80 -3.25
N ARG A 16 10.02 1.57 -2.80
CA ARG A 16 11.20 0.81 -2.42
C ARG A 16 10.96 -0.67 -2.61
N PHE A 17 11.97 -1.36 -3.13
CA PHE A 17 11.92 -2.79 -3.31
C PHE A 17 12.54 -3.47 -2.09
N TYR A 18 11.91 -4.55 -1.62
CA TYR A 18 12.38 -5.31 -0.48
C TYR A 18 12.50 -6.78 -0.82
N PRO A 19 13.56 -7.44 -0.36
CA PRO A 19 13.67 -8.88 -0.55
C PRO A 19 12.72 -9.62 0.38
N ARG A 20 12.51 -10.89 0.07
CA ARG A 20 11.64 -11.75 0.87
C ARG A 20 12.39 -12.20 2.11
N VAL A 21 12.54 -11.31 3.06
CA VAL A 21 13.13 -11.61 4.36
C VAL A 21 12.29 -10.95 5.44
N ARG A 22 12.24 -11.56 6.60
CA ARG A 22 11.42 -11.07 7.70
C ARG A 22 11.70 -9.62 8.06
N ARG A 23 12.96 -9.26 8.04
CA ARG A 23 13.39 -7.93 8.42
C ARG A 23 12.84 -6.86 7.49
N SER A 24 12.41 -7.25 6.30
CA SER A 24 11.85 -6.27 5.37
C SER A 24 10.57 -5.65 5.90
N VAL A 25 9.83 -6.35 6.75
CA VAL A 25 8.56 -5.81 7.26
C VAL A 25 8.79 -4.61 8.18
N PRO A 26 9.61 -4.69 9.23
CA PRO A 26 9.88 -3.48 10.00
C PRO A 26 10.59 -2.41 9.19
N ASP A 27 11.41 -2.77 8.22
CA ASP A 27 12.04 -1.78 7.35
C ASP A 27 10.99 -1.05 6.52
N ALA A 28 10.00 -1.78 6.02
CA ALA A 28 8.91 -1.17 5.26
C ALA A 28 8.08 -0.24 6.14
N ARG A 29 7.84 -0.62 7.39
CA ARG A 29 7.14 0.28 8.31
C ARG A 29 7.92 1.56 8.54
N ALA A 30 9.23 1.46 8.69
CA ALA A 30 10.07 2.65 8.89
C ALA A 30 10.04 3.55 7.66
N PHE A 31 10.07 2.95 6.48
CA PHE A 31 10.00 3.68 5.23
C PHE A 31 8.67 4.43 5.12
N ALA A 32 7.57 3.75 5.44
CA ALA A 32 6.25 4.38 5.41
C ALA A 32 6.15 5.51 6.44
N SER A 33 6.71 5.28 7.62
CA SER A 33 6.72 6.30 8.66
C SER A 33 7.43 7.56 8.20
N LEU A 34 8.53 7.39 7.49
CA LEU A 34 9.29 8.51 6.97
C LEU A 34 8.51 9.26 5.90
N ALA A 35 7.85 8.54 5.01
CA ALA A 35 7.01 9.16 3.98
C ALA A 35 5.89 9.97 4.62
N LEU A 36 5.21 9.39 5.59
CA LEU A 36 4.11 10.08 6.27
C LEU A 36 4.60 11.31 7.00
N ALA A 37 5.75 11.21 7.65
CA ALA A 37 6.33 12.36 8.34
C ALA A 37 6.68 13.48 7.36
N THR A 38 7.19 13.11 6.20
CA THR A 38 7.50 14.08 5.16
C THR A 38 6.27 14.85 4.74
N TRP A 39 5.10 14.20 4.76
CA TRP A 39 3.85 14.84 4.38
C TRP A 39 3.10 15.45 5.56
N GLY A 40 3.69 15.42 6.75
CA GLY A 40 3.03 15.98 7.93
C GLY A 40 1.89 15.14 8.46
N VAL A 41 1.80 13.88 8.09
CA VAL A 41 0.75 12.99 8.57
C VAL A 41 1.20 12.36 9.88
N GLN A 42 0.40 12.52 10.91
CA GLN A 42 0.75 12.08 12.25
C GLN A 42 -0.45 11.46 12.95
N GLY A 43 -0.20 10.90 14.12
CA GLY A 43 -1.24 10.44 15.02
C GLY A 43 -1.93 9.17 14.52
N PRO A 44 -3.19 8.98 14.90
CA PRO A 44 -3.91 7.75 14.57
C PRO A 44 -3.98 7.45 13.09
N ALA A 45 -4.05 8.49 12.26
CA ALA A 45 -4.08 8.28 10.81
C ALA A 45 -2.78 7.67 10.32
N ALA A 46 -1.65 8.18 10.79
CA ALA A 46 -0.36 7.62 10.42
C ALA A 46 -0.22 6.19 10.95
N ASP A 47 -0.66 5.96 12.17
CA ASP A 47 -0.58 4.63 12.76
C ASP A 47 -1.39 3.62 11.95
N ALA A 48 -2.55 4.01 11.48
CA ALA A 48 -3.38 3.12 10.66
C ALA A 48 -2.69 2.76 9.36
N VAL A 49 -2.10 3.75 8.70
CA VAL A 49 -1.38 3.50 7.45
C VAL A 49 -0.20 2.57 7.68
N ILE A 50 0.58 2.83 8.73
CA ILE A 50 1.76 2.02 9.03
C ILE A 50 1.35 0.58 9.36
N LEU A 51 0.27 0.41 10.09
CA LEU A 51 -0.23 -0.92 10.39
C LEU A 51 -0.65 -1.66 9.13
N CYS A 52 -1.31 -0.98 8.21
CA CYS A 52 -1.65 -1.59 6.93
C CYS A 52 -0.41 -1.96 6.13
N VAL A 53 0.60 -1.11 6.12
CA VAL A 53 1.86 -1.45 5.46
C VAL A 53 2.43 -2.74 6.06
N SER A 54 2.40 -2.85 7.37
CA SER A 54 2.89 -4.05 8.05
C SER A 54 2.12 -5.29 7.57
N GLU A 55 0.79 -5.19 7.51
CA GLU A 55 -0.03 -6.33 7.14
C GLU A 55 0.11 -6.69 5.66
N LEU A 56 0.17 -5.71 4.80
CA LEU A 56 0.31 -5.97 3.37
C LEU A 56 1.67 -6.56 3.03
N THR A 57 2.73 -6.05 3.66
CA THR A 57 4.06 -6.59 3.41
C THR A 57 4.24 -7.98 4.01
N THR A 58 3.66 -8.22 5.19
CA THR A 58 3.66 -9.56 5.76
C THR A 58 2.93 -10.54 4.85
N ASN A 59 1.80 -10.10 4.31
CA ASN A 59 1.02 -10.93 3.41
C ASN A 59 1.82 -11.27 2.15
N ALA A 60 2.51 -10.30 1.58
CA ALA A 60 3.37 -10.54 0.42
C ALA A 60 4.49 -11.53 0.78
N LEU A 61 5.09 -11.34 1.94
CA LEU A 61 6.18 -12.20 2.38
C LEU A 61 5.74 -13.65 2.53
N LEU A 62 4.56 -13.86 3.09
CA LEU A 62 4.09 -15.21 3.37
C LEU A 62 3.45 -15.89 2.17
N HIS A 63 2.82 -15.12 1.29
CA HIS A 63 1.96 -15.71 0.27
C HIS A 63 2.20 -15.22 -1.14
N GLY A 64 2.81 -14.07 -1.31
CA GLY A 64 2.87 -13.43 -2.60
C GLY A 64 4.19 -13.53 -3.32
N VAL A 65 5.24 -13.91 -2.61
CA VAL A 65 6.58 -13.81 -3.17
C VAL A 65 7.27 -15.16 -3.10
N PRO A 66 7.71 -15.71 -4.25
CA PRO A 66 8.51 -16.94 -4.23
C PRO A 66 9.86 -16.71 -3.58
N PRO A 67 10.48 -17.75 -3.07
CA PRO A 67 11.82 -17.63 -2.52
C PRO A 67 12.77 -16.99 -3.52
N GLY A 68 13.63 -16.14 -3.03
CA GLY A 68 14.60 -15.45 -3.87
C GLY A 68 14.08 -14.24 -4.59
N ARG A 69 12.82 -13.91 -4.41
CA ARG A 69 12.21 -12.73 -5.01
C ARG A 69 11.90 -11.69 -3.95
N GLY A 70 11.23 -10.66 -4.33
CA GLY A 70 10.88 -9.59 -3.41
C GLY A 70 9.57 -8.92 -3.80
N TYR A 71 9.28 -7.83 -3.12
CA TYR A 71 8.07 -7.06 -3.38
C TYR A 71 8.42 -5.58 -3.43
N LEU A 72 7.58 -4.82 -4.13
CA LEU A 72 7.75 -3.37 -4.24
C LEU A 72 6.68 -2.71 -3.39
N LEU A 73 7.10 -1.85 -2.48
CA LEU A 73 6.18 -1.02 -1.69
C LEU A 73 6.13 0.36 -2.32
N ARG A 74 4.93 0.84 -2.57
CA ARG A 74 4.73 2.19 -3.07
C ARG A 74 3.76 2.89 -2.13
N ILE A 75 4.08 4.11 -1.77
CA ILE A 75 3.20 4.90 -0.93
C ILE A 75 3.10 6.28 -1.55
N GLY A 76 1.88 6.70 -1.84
CA GLY A 76 1.65 7.96 -2.50
C GLY A 76 0.61 8.78 -1.78
N ARG A 77 0.62 10.07 -2.05
CA ARG A 77 -0.31 10.99 -1.44
C ARG A 77 -0.96 11.88 -2.48
N ALA A 78 -2.24 12.14 -2.28
CA ALA A 78 -2.98 13.09 -3.09
C ALA A 78 -3.91 13.86 -2.16
N GLY A 79 -3.55 15.09 -1.85
CA GLY A 79 -4.34 15.90 -0.93
C GLY A 79 -4.44 15.25 0.43
N THR A 80 -5.66 14.94 0.83
CA THR A 80 -5.90 14.28 2.11
C THR A 80 -5.95 12.77 2.00
N ALA A 81 -5.60 12.22 0.85
CA ALA A 81 -5.63 10.78 0.64
C ALA A 81 -4.22 10.22 0.58
N VAL A 82 -4.05 9.06 1.17
CA VAL A 82 -2.80 8.29 1.11
C VAL A 82 -3.13 6.93 0.53
N ARG A 83 -2.33 6.47 -0.40
CA ARG A 83 -2.50 5.14 -1.00
C ARG A 83 -1.24 4.33 -0.81
N VAL A 84 -1.42 3.11 -0.37
CA VAL A 84 -0.33 2.14 -0.20
C VAL A 84 -0.56 1.02 -1.21
N GLU A 85 0.51 0.60 -1.87
CA GLU A 85 0.47 -0.54 -2.79
C GLU A 85 1.63 -1.45 -2.50
N VAL A 86 1.37 -2.74 -2.50
CA VAL A 86 2.43 -3.74 -2.44
C VAL A 86 2.31 -4.61 -3.69
N HIS A 87 3.35 -4.57 -4.49
CA HIS A 87 3.42 -5.29 -5.76
C HIS A 87 4.29 -6.53 -5.56
N ASP A 88 3.76 -7.68 -5.86
CA ASP A 88 4.56 -8.90 -5.82
C ASP A 88 4.53 -9.58 -7.17
N SER A 89 5.42 -10.53 -7.36
CA SER A 89 5.52 -11.25 -8.62
C SER A 89 5.13 -12.71 -8.47
N GLY A 90 4.53 -13.06 -7.34
CA GLY A 90 4.17 -14.45 -7.09
C GLY A 90 2.81 -14.79 -7.63
N ASP A 91 2.53 -16.09 -7.65
CA ASP A 91 1.23 -16.58 -8.06
C ASP A 91 0.25 -16.65 -6.91
N GLY A 92 0.70 -16.41 -5.71
CA GLY A 92 -0.15 -16.53 -4.55
C GLY A 92 -1.28 -15.54 -4.60
N ARG A 93 -2.46 -15.96 -4.20
CA ARG A 93 -3.60 -15.06 -4.10
C ARG A 93 -3.85 -14.73 -2.66
N PRO A 94 -4.13 -13.48 -2.34
CA PRO A 94 -4.50 -13.16 -0.98
C PRO A 94 -5.74 -13.93 -0.63
N ARG A 95 -5.75 -14.50 0.55
CA ARG A 95 -6.90 -15.25 0.99
C ARG A 95 -7.54 -14.56 2.15
N LEU A 96 -8.80 -14.21 1.97
CA LEU A 96 -9.56 -13.67 3.05
C LEU A 96 -10.09 -14.82 3.86
N ALA A 97 -9.56 -14.99 5.01
CA ALA A 97 -10.18 -15.83 6.01
C ALA A 97 -10.63 -17.17 5.53
N LYS A 98 -10.02 -17.72 4.54
CA LYS A 98 -10.44 -18.98 4.10
C LYS A 98 -10.07 -20.01 5.11
N GLY A 99 -10.99 -20.63 5.67
CA GLY A 99 -10.70 -21.48 6.79
C GLY A 99 -10.41 -20.70 8.04
N GLY A 100 -10.41 -19.43 7.94
CA GLY A 100 -10.47 -18.57 9.08
C GLY A 100 -9.31 -18.55 10.00
N VAL A 101 -8.23 -19.20 9.69
CA VAL A 101 -7.26 -19.38 10.72
C VAL A 101 -5.92 -18.96 10.30
N GLY A 102 -5.57 -18.27 9.57
CA GLY A 102 -4.23 -17.87 9.27
C GLY A 102 -4.01 -16.44 9.62
N GLU A 103 -2.83 -16.10 9.95
CA GLU A 103 -2.48 -14.74 10.22
C GLU A 103 -2.73 -13.87 8.99
N SER A 104 -2.53 -14.43 7.82
CA SER A 104 -2.76 -13.68 6.60
C SER A 104 -4.22 -13.30 6.43
N GLY A 105 -5.14 -14.17 6.84
CA GLY A 105 -6.55 -13.84 6.81
C GLY A 105 -6.87 -12.68 7.73
N ARG A 106 -6.25 -12.66 8.89
CA ARG A 106 -6.42 -11.55 9.83
C ARG A 106 -5.86 -10.27 9.27
N GLY A 107 -4.73 -10.36 8.58
CA GLY A 107 -4.10 -9.16 8.02
C GLY A 107 -5.02 -8.43 7.07
N LEU A 108 -5.66 -9.16 6.17
CA LEU A 108 -6.57 -8.52 5.22
C LEU A 108 -7.84 -8.03 5.90
N LEU A 109 -8.33 -8.73 6.91
CA LEU A 109 -9.45 -8.23 7.68
C LEU A 109 -9.09 -6.92 8.38
N LEU A 110 -7.89 -6.84 8.91
CA LEU A 110 -7.44 -5.63 9.57
C LEU A 110 -7.33 -4.48 8.56
N VAL A 111 -6.78 -4.75 7.38
CA VAL A 111 -6.71 -3.74 6.33
C VAL A 111 -8.12 -3.26 5.97
N SER A 112 -9.07 -4.17 5.80
CA SER A 112 -10.42 -3.78 5.46
C SER A 112 -11.10 -2.97 6.56
N ALA A 113 -10.70 -3.17 7.80
CA ALA A 113 -11.24 -2.40 8.91
C ALA A 113 -10.63 -1.01 9.00
N LEU A 114 -9.38 -0.86 8.61
CA LEU A 114 -8.67 0.40 8.79
C LEU A 114 -8.68 1.30 7.56
N ALA A 115 -8.66 0.72 6.38
CA ALA A 115 -8.61 1.50 5.14
C ALA A 115 -10.02 1.89 4.72
N ASP A 116 -10.12 3.01 4.03
CA ASP A 116 -11.40 3.42 3.46
C ASP A 116 -11.76 2.58 2.24
N LYS A 117 -10.75 2.17 1.50
CA LYS A 117 -10.91 1.28 0.35
C LYS A 117 -9.69 0.41 0.27
N TRP A 118 -9.85 -0.78 -0.23
CA TRP A 118 -8.72 -1.66 -0.50
C TRP A 118 -9.11 -2.65 -1.59
N GLY A 119 -8.13 -3.28 -2.19
CA GLY A 119 -8.41 -4.24 -3.23
C GLY A 119 -7.16 -4.96 -3.68
N VAL A 120 -7.38 -5.85 -4.62
CA VAL A 120 -6.34 -6.64 -5.24
C VAL A 120 -6.50 -6.52 -6.73
N GLU A 121 -5.42 -6.20 -7.42
CA GLU A 121 -5.44 -6.11 -8.87
C GLU A 121 -4.43 -7.08 -9.44
N PRO A 122 -4.79 -7.79 -10.49
CA PRO A 122 -3.83 -8.69 -11.11
C PRO A 122 -2.74 -7.88 -11.79
N ARG A 123 -1.58 -8.48 -11.86
CA ARG A 123 -0.51 -7.93 -12.67
C ARG A 123 0.21 -9.13 -13.28
N ASP A 124 1.00 -8.93 -14.28
CA ASP A 124 1.63 -10.01 -15.00
C ASP A 124 3.15 -9.88 -14.93
N PRO A 125 3.80 -10.69 -14.09
CA PRO A 125 3.22 -11.67 -13.17
C PRO A 125 2.85 -11.03 -11.84
N GLY A 126 2.04 -11.74 -11.08
CA GLY A 126 1.77 -11.37 -9.70
C GLY A 126 0.51 -10.57 -9.49
N LYS A 127 0.56 -9.71 -8.51
CA LYS A 127 -0.60 -8.90 -8.15
C LYS A 127 -0.18 -7.65 -7.40
N VAL A 128 -1.11 -6.72 -7.30
CA VAL A 128 -0.96 -5.52 -6.46
C VAL A 128 -2.06 -5.57 -5.42
N VAL A 129 -1.67 -5.52 -4.15
CA VAL A 129 -2.63 -5.35 -3.07
C VAL A 129 -2.50 -3.90 -2.61
N TRP A 130 -3.60 -3.20 -2.53
CA TRP A 130 -3.56 -1.77 -2.24
C TRP A 130 -4.59 -1.38 -1.20
N ALA A 131 -4.33 -0.25 -0.55
CA ALA A 131 -5.24 0.32 0.43
C ALA A 131 -5.20 1.84 0.31
N GLU A 132 -6.36 2.48 0.47
CA GLU A 132 -6.48 3.92 0.43
C GLU A 132 -7.09 4.43 1.72
N PHE A 133 -6.54 5.53 2.17
CA PHE A 133 -6.97 6.22 3.38
C PHE A 133 -7.32 7.64 2.97
N THR A 134 -8.56 8.04 3.17
CA THR A 134 -8.98 9.39 2.85
C THR A 134 -9.03 10.22 4.12
N HIS A 135 -9.12 11.53 3.97
CA HIS A 135 -9.24 12.46 5.11
C HIS A 135 -8.10 12.32 6.12
N VAL A 136 -6.91 12.05 5.61
CA VAL A 136 -5.73 11.97 6.47
C VAL A 136 -5.29 13.37 6.84
N SER A 137 -5.15 13.65 8.13
CA SER A 137 -4.77 14.97 8.61
C SER A 137 -3.36 15.34 8.20
N GLY A 138 -3.11 16.63 8.06
CA GLY A 138 -1.77 17.13 7.77
C GLY A 138 -1.43 17.14 6.31
N ALA A 139 -2.26 16.56 5.48
CA ALA A 139 -1.97 16.54 4.05
C ALA A 139 -2.26 17.90 3.42
N THR A 140 -1.46 18.27 2.46
CA THR A 140 -1.73 19.47 1.67
C THR A 140 -2.77 19.14 0.61
N PRO A 141 -3.39 20.12 0.00
CA PRO A 141 -4.35 19.86 -1.06
C PRO A 141 -3.73 19.04 -2.19
N PRO A 142 -4.53 18.27 -2.90
CA PRO A 142 -4.00 17.45 -3.97
C PRO A 142 -3.44 18.30 -5.08
N PRO A 143 -2.41 17.81 -5.74
CA PRO A 143 -1.95 18.49 -6.95
C PRO A 143 -3.05 18.41 -7.98
N ARG A 144 -3.09 19.41 -8.82
CA ARG A 144 -4.06 19.42 -9.90
C ARG A 144 -3.81 18.22 -10.79
N GLY A 145 -4.88 17.63 -11.25
CA GLY A 145 -4.78 16.50 -12.14
C GLY A 145 -4.75 15.15 -11.48
N TRP A 146 -4.84 15.11 -10.16
CA TRP A 146 -4.95 13.85 -9.47
C TRP A 146 -6.28 13.21 -9.83
N PRO A 147 -6.26 11.97 -10.27
CA PRO A 147 -7.52 11.34 -10.66
C PRO A 147 -8.43 11.15 -9.47
N ASP A 148 -9.66 11.52 -9.69
CA ASP A 148 -10.67 11.32 -8.67
C ASP A 148 -11.12 9.88 -8.74
N ARG A 149 -10.69 9.12 -7.80
CA ARG A 149 -11.07 7.72 -7.78
C ARG A 149 -12.23 7.52 -6.87
N ARG A 150 -13.34 7.47 -7.43
CA ARG A 150 -14.53 7.20 -6.67
C ARG A 150 -15.00 5.80 -6.82
#